data_0ddb85bf2f23cfd1e8e2deb442eda65a
#
_entry.id   0ddb85bf2f23cfd1e8e2deb442eda65a
#
_cell.length_a   1.000
_cell.length_b   1.000
_cell.length_c   1.000
_cell.angle_alpha   90.00
_cell.angle_beta   90.00
_cell.angle_gamma   90.00
#
_symmetry.space_group_name_H-M   'P 1'
#
loop_
_entity.id
_entity.type
_entity.pdbx_description
1 polymer ?
#
loop_
_entity_poly.entity_id
_entity_poly.type
_entity_poly.pdbx_seq_one_letter_code
_entity_poly.pdbx_strand_id
1 'polypeptide(L)'
;AKEVNGITSATYPDTVTESMLTPEIRQAISSKADAAENTAAHAALQTAIEAKGAFALGTYTGDGENSQTINLGFAPKAVLVLSENGTSVAYRSSTYYYGGLALPGHPVKYSDTEVVTLTENGFTVYYAGTYGYVRSNMPSEKYHYLALK
;
A
#
# COMPACT_ATOMS: atom_id res chain seq x y z
N ALA A 1 55.81 -45.24 25.72
CA ALA A 1 54.67 -44.53 25.10
C ALA A 1 53.41 -45.24 25.52
N LYS A 2 52.53 -44.58 26.31
CA LYS A 2 51.21 -45.09 26.62
C LYS A 2 50.34 -44.83 25.39
N GLU A 3 49.87 -45.89 24.78
CA GLU A 3 48.79 -45.85 23.83
C GLU A 3 47.58 -45.17 24.49
N VAL A 4 47.13 -44.07 23.96
CA VAL A 4 45.82 -43.51 24.26
C VAL A 4 44.82 -44.36 23.52
N ASN A 5 44.19 -45.27 24.29
CA ASN A 5 43.24 -46.27 23.79
C ASN A 5 42.23 -45.66 22.83
N GLY A 6 42.23 -46.21 21.60
CA GLY A 6 41.01 -46.50 20.89
C GLY A 6 40.33 -45.37 20.17
N ILE A 7 40.98 -44.23 19.94
CA ILE A 7 40.44 -43.25 19.01
C ILE A 7 41.23 -43.36 17.69
N THR A 8 41.05 -44.50 17.02
CA THR A 8 41.38 -44.60 15.63
C THR A 8 40.24 -43.91 14.85
N SER A 9 40.56 -42.75 14.31
CA SER A 9 39.77 -42.10 13.28
C SER A 9 38.24 -42.14 13.52
N ALA A 10 37.73 -41.28 14.40
CA ALA A 10 36.30 -41.05 14.44
C ALA A 10 35.89 -40.48 13.08
N THR A 11 35.27 -41.30 12.23
CA THR A 11 34.58 -40.83 11.03
C THR A 11 33.36 -40.07 11.52
N TYR A 12 33.47 -38.76 11.57
CA TYR A 12 32.29 -37.93 11.84
C TYR A 12 31.37 -38.00 10.65
N PRO A 13 30.11 -38.25 10.84
CA PRO A 13 29.16 -38.22 9.72
C PRO A 13 29.08 -36.79 9.15
N ASP A 14 29.02 -36.68 7.85
CA ASP A 14 28.91 -35.40 7.14
C ASP A 14 27.62 -34.63 7.53
N THR A 15 26.68 -35.31 8.16
CA THR A 15 25.40 -34.73 8.63
C THR A 15 25.14 -35.15 10.09
N VAL A 16 24.73 -34.20 10.92
CA VAL A 16 24.24 -34.46 12.26
C VAL A 16 22.79 -34.91 12.18
N THR A 17 22.50 -36.14 12.56
CA THR A 17 21.11 -36.64 12.61
C THR A 17 20.47 -36.32 13.96
N GLU A 18 19.16 -36.25 14.02
CA GLU A 18 18.40 -35.96 15.24
C GLU A 18 18.73 -36.95 16.39
N SER A 19 19.00 -38.22 16.06
CA SER A 19 19.37 -39.25 17.04
C SER A 19 20.73 -39.01 17.72
N MET A 20 21.58 -38.16 17.15
CA MET A 20 22.92 -37.79 17.69
C MET A 20 22.83 -36.61 18.66
N LEU A 21 21.71 -35.94 18.75
CA LEU A 21 21.49 -34.84 19.69
C LEU A 21 21.05 -35.36 21.05
N THR A 22 21.48 -34.72 22.14
CA THR A 22 20.91 -35.02 23.45
C THR A 22 19.43 -34.62 23.54
N PRO A 23 18.65 -35.24 24.44
CA PRO A 23 17.24 -34.86 24.62
C PRO A 23 17.04 -33.38 24.87
N GLU A 24 17.93 -32.76 25.63
CA GLU A 24 17.88 -31.32 25.96
C GLU A 24 18.08 -30.44 24.71
N ILE A 25 19.03 -30.81 23.84
CA ILE A 25 19.28 -30.09 22.59
C ILE A 25 18.11 -30.26 21.64
N ARG A 26 17.55 -31.48 21.52
CA ARG A 26 16.34 -31.70 20.71
C ARG A 26 15.18 -30.87 21.19
N GLN A 27 14.94 -30.81 22.50
CA GLN A 27 13.88 -30.00 23.08
C GLN A 27 14.12 -28.50 22.85
N ALA A 28 15.36 -28.02 23.02
CA ALA A 28 15.73 -26.63 22.75
C ALA A 28 15.55 -26.25 21.28
N ILE A 29 15.88 -27.13 20.35
CA ILE A 29 15.66 -26.93 18.91
C ILE A 29 14.16 -26.91 18.60
N SER A 30 13.42 -27.90 19.12
CA SER A 30 11.97 -27.99 18.92
C SER A 30 11.23 -26.76 19.47
N SER A 31 11.61 -26.26 20.65
CA SER A 31 11.02 -25.07 21.25
C SER A 31 11.35 -23.75 20.55
N LYS A 32 12.44 -23.72 19.76
CA LYS A 32 12.87 -22.51 19.02
C LYS A 32 12.49 -22.52 17.55
N ALA A 33 12.19 -23.66 17.00
CA ALA A 33 11.96 -23.87 15.58
C ALA A 33 10.70 -24.66 15.30
N ASP A 34 9.60 -24.33 15.96
CA ASP A 34 8.31 -24.79 15.48
C ASP A 34 7.99 -24.10 14.16
N ALA A 35 8.27 -24.79 13.07
CA ALA A 35 8.07 -24.27 11.72
C ALA A 35 6.59 -23.93 11.45
N ALA A 36 5.66 -24.63 12.11
CA ALA A 36 4.23 -24.38 11.97
C ALA A 36 3.83 -23.08 12.71
N GLU A 37 4.34 -22.88 13.94
CA GLU A 37 4.11 -21.65 14.70
C GLU A 37 4.75 -20.43 14.03
N ASN A 38 5.97 -20.55 13.52
CA ASN A 38 6.63 -19.50 12.75
C ASN A 38 5.86 -19.14 11.49
N THR A 39 5.38 -20.15 10.74
CA THR A 39 4.57 -19.93 9.54
C THR A 39 3.27 -19.21 9.88
N ALA A 40 2.58 -19.62 10.95
CA ALA A 40 1.36 -18.99 11.42
C ALA A 40 1.60 -17.55 11.89
N ALA A 41 2.69 -17.30 12.62
CA ALA A 41 3.07 -15.95 13.06
C ALA A 41 3.41 -15.04 11.88
N HIS A 42 4.14 -15.52 10.88
CA HIS A 42 4.43 -14.76 9.67
C HIS A 42 3.15 -14.46 8.86
N ALA A 43 2.24 -15.41 8.73
CA ALA A 43 0.95 -15.19 8.07
C ALA A 43 0.09 -14.15 8.81
N ALA A 44 0.06 -14.20 10.14
CA ALA A 44 -0.65 -13.22 10.97
C ALA A 44 -0.04 -11.82 10.85
N LEU A 45 1.30 -11.71 10.84
CA LEU A 45 2.00 -10.44 10.63
C LEU A 45 1.74 -9.89 9.23
N GLN A 46 1.78 -10.73 8.19
CA GLN A 46 1.48 -10.33 6.83
C GLN A 46 0.05 -9.79 6.71
N THR A 47 -0.92 -10.50 7.28
CA THR A 47 -2.33 -10.05 7.34
C THR A 47 -2.46 -8.71 8.09
N ALA A 48 -1.74 -8.54 9.20
CA ALA A 48 -1.76 -7.29 9.97
C ALA A 48 -1.11 -6.12 9.20
N ILE A 49 -0.05 -6.37 8.42
CA ILE A 49 0.59 -5.37 7.56
C ILE A 49 -0.37 -4.96 6.43
N GLU A 50 -1.02 -5.92 5.80
CA GLU A 50 -1.99 -5.67 4.73
C GLU A 50 -3.23 -4.91 5.24
N ALA A 51 -3.67 -5.19 6.48
CA ALA A 51 -4.78 -4.49 7.14
C ALA A 51 -4.45 -3.05 7.53
N LYS A 52 -3.17 -2.67 7.65
CA LYS A 52 -2.76 -1.30 8.03
C LYS A 52 -2.88 -0.27 6.91
N GLY A 53 -3.36 -0.66 5.75
CA GLY A 53 -3.60 0.21 4.61
C GLY A 53 -2.30 0.67 3.93
N ALA A 54 -2.12 0.26 2.70
CA ALA A 54 -1.07 0.79 1.85
C ALA A 54 -1.53 2.12 1.25
N PHE A 55 -0.65 3.13 1.27
CA PHE A 55 -0.89 4.39 0.57
C PHE A 55 -0.25 4.33 -0.82
N ALA A 56 -0.96 4.83 -1.82
CA ALA A 56 -0.41 5.15 -3.12
C ALA A 56 -0.32 6.67 -3.25
N LEU A 57 0.88 7.17 -3.52
CA LEU A 57 1.14 8.57 -3.78
C LEU A 57 1.48 8.73 -5.27
N GLY A 58 0.99 9.77 -5.89
CA GLY A 58 1.31 10.03 -7.28
C GLY A 58 0.86 11.40 -7.74
N THR A 59 1.07 11.62 -9.02
CA THR A 59 0.67 12.83 -9.73
C THR A 59 -0.05 12.47 -11.02
N TYR A 60 -0.89 13.37 -11.50
CA TYR A 60 -1.42 13.33 -12.85
C TYR A 60 -1.43 14.74 -13.44
N THR A 61 -1.51 14.82 -14.75
CA THR A 61 -1.72 16.09 -15.47
C THR A 61 -3.13 16.06 -16.03
N GLY A 62 -3.87 17.13 -15.81
CA GLY A 62 -5.21 17.27 -16.37
C GLY A 62 -5.15 17.34 -17.90
N ASP A 63 -6.06 16.63 -18.56
CA ASP A 63 -6.19 16.57 -20.02
C ASP A 63 -7.17 17.59 -20.58
N GLY A 64 -7.96 18.22 -19.70
CA GLY A 64 -8.97 19.22 -20.10
C GLY A 64 -10.26 18.64 -20.65
N GLU A 65 -10.38 17.32 -20.70
CA GLU A 65 -11.65 16.66 -21.04
C GLU A 65 -12.64 16.77 -19.86
N ASN A 66 -13.91 16.50 -20.14
CA ASN A 66 -14.94 16.58 -19.09
C ASN A 66 -14.65 15.68 -17.89
N SER A 67 -13.94 14.56 -18.10
CA SER A 67 -13.49 13.66 -17.06
C SER A 67 -12.25 12.87 -17.46
N GLN A 68 -11.38 12.57 -16.50
CA GLN A 68 -10.21 11.71 -16.66
C GLN A 68 -10.20 10.67 -15.54
N THR A 69 -9.99 9.41 -15.88
CA THR A 69 -9.87 8.33 -14.90
C THR A 69 -8.40 8.00 -14.65
N ILE A 70 -8.02 8.05 -13.37
CA ILE A 70 -6.69 7.68 -12.88
C ILE A 70 -6.75 6.26 -12.34
N ASN A 71 -6.09 5.34 -13.03
CA ASN A 71 -6.08 3.93 -12.67
C ASN A 71 -4.99 3.65 -11.62
N LEU A 72 -5.37 3.12 -10.49
CA LEU A 72 -4.47 2.72 -9.38
C LEU A 72 -4.23 1.21 -9.33
N GLY A 73 -5.03 0.42 -10.06
CA GLY A 73 -5.01 -1.05 -10.00
C GLY A 73 -5.69 -1.64 -8.75
N PHE A 74 -6.39 -0.81 -7.96
CA PHE A 74 -7.17 -1.23 -6.80
C PHE A 74 -8.32 -0.27 -6.53
N ALA A 75 -9.34 -0.74 -5.80
CA ALA A 75 -10.45 0.09 -5.30
C ALA A 75 -9.99 0.88 -4.06
N PRO A 76 -9.84 2.21 -4.13
CA PRO A 76 -9.38 2.98 -3.00
C PRO A 76 -10.48 3.16 -1.93
N LYS A 77 -10.09 3.12 -0.66
CA LYS A 77 -10.95 3.45 0.49
C LYS A 77 -11.05 4.97 0.74
N ALA A 78 -10.08 5.72 0.22
CA ALA A 78 -10.07 7.18 0.24
C ALA A 78 -9.10 7.69 -0.83
N VAL A 79 -9.41 8.83 -1.43
CA VAL A 79 -8.48 9.56 -2.30
C VAL A 79 -8.54 11.04 -1.94
N LEU A 80 -7.38 11.62 -1.63
CA LEU A 80 -7.20 13.06 -1.54
C LEU A 80 -6.53 13.55 -2.82
N VAL A 81 -7.14 14.52 -3.48
CA VAL A 81 -6.59 15.21 -4.66
C VAL A 81 -6.34 16.66 -4.33
N LEU A 82 -5.16 17.16 -4.70
CA LEU A 82 -4.74 18.55 -4.55
C LEU A 82 -4.08 19.03 -5.84
N SER A 83 -4.23 20.33 -6.15
CA SER A 83 -3.44 20.96 -7.20
C SER A 83 -1.93 20.94 -6.87
N GLU A 84 -1.06 21.24 -7.80
CA GLU A 84 0.40 21.22 -7.63
C GLU A 84 0.89 22.03 -6.42
N ASN A 85 0.21 23.12 -6.10
CA ASN A 85 0.52 23.95 -4.93
C ASN A 85 -0.18 23.52 -3.63
N GLY A 86 -0.77 22.33 -3.59
CA GLY A 86 -1.41 21.77 -2.39
C GLY A 86 -2.82 22.28 -2.09
N THR A 87 -3.48 22.94 -3.04
CA THR A 87 -4.80 23.53 -2.83
C THR A 87 -5.92 22.60 -3.33
N SER A 88 -6.97 22.40 -2.54
CA SER A 88 -8.20 21.72 -2.96
C SER A 88 -9.27 22.70 -3.44
N VAL A 89 -9.36 23.86 -2.80
CA VAL A 89 -10.32 24.93 -3.13
C VAL A 89 -9.61 26.27 -3.09
N ALA A 90 -9.80 27.11 -4.08
CA ALA A 90 -9.25 28.47 -4.11
C ALA A 90 -10.31 29.48 -4.47
N TYR A 91 -10.32 30.61 -3.76
CA TYR A 91 -11.08 31.79 -4.13
C TYR A 91 -10.21 32.76 -4.92
N ARG A 92 -10.70 33.18 -6.09
CA ARG A 92 -10.11 34.26 -6.88
C ARG A 92 -11.20 35.30 -7.14
N SER A 93 -11.75 35.41 -8.32
CA SER A 93 -13.00 36.14 -8.59
C SER A 93 -14.24 35.28 -8.28
N SER A 94 -14.06 33.98 -8.17
CA SER A 94 -15.02 32.95 -7.79
C SER A 94 -14.34 31.82 -7.05
N THR A 95 -15.09 30.90 -6.44
CA THR A 95 -14.55 29.72 -5.77
C THR A 95 -14.36 28.62 -6.80
N TYR A 96 -13.13 28.08 -6.90
CA TYR A 96 -12.76 27.00 -7.80
C TYR A 96 -12.36 25.75 -6.99
N TYR A 97 -12.76 24.58 -7.48
CA TYR A 97 -12.57 23.29 -6.84
C TYR A 97 -11.56 22.45 -7.64
N TYR A 98 -10.37 22.28 -7.10
CA TYR A 98 -9.26 21.55 -7.72
C TYR A 98 -9.13 20.11 -7.23
N GLY A 99 -9.88 19.74 -6.19
CA GLY A 99 -9.82 18.40 -5.60
C GLY A 99 -10.53 18.36 -4.27
N GLY A 100 -10.07 17.50 -3.38
CA GLY A 100 -10.61 17.25 -2.05
C GLY A 100 -10.50 15.79 -1.67
N LEU A 101 -11.06 15.42 -0.50
CA LEU A 101 -11.10 14.05 -0.01
C LEU A 101 -12.38 13.37 -0.47
N ALA A 102 -12.24 12.37 -1.35
CA ALA A 102 -13.32 11.48 -1.75
C ALA A 102 -13.28 10.18 -0.96
N LEU A 103 -14.45 9.70 -0.53
CA LEU A 103 -14.66 8.43 0.18
C LEU A 103 -15.72 7.58 -0.56
N PRO A 104 -15.80 6.26 -0.31
CA PRO A 104 -16.83 5.41 -0.89
C PRO A 104 -18.25 5.95 -0.57
N GLY A 105 -19.04 6.18 -1.60
CA GLY A 105 -20.37 6.79 -1.46
C GLY A 105 -20.38 8.30 -1.15
N HIS A 106 -19.21 8.92 -0.94
CA HIS A 106 -19.07 10.34 -0.63
C HIS A 106 -18.06 11.01 -1.57
N PRO A 107 -18.43 11.27 -2.83
CA PRO A 107 -17.58 11.97 -3.79
C PRO A 107 -17.39 13.43 -3.37
N VAL A 108 -16.30 14.05 -3.83
CA VAL A 108 -16.16 15.51 -3.75
C VAL A 108 -17.07 16.13 -4.79
N LYS A 109 -17.89 17.09 -4.37
CA LYS A 109 -18.84 17.80 -5.25
C LYS A 109 -18.80 19.30 -5.05
N TYR A 110 -19.14 20.01 -6.11
CA TYR A 110 -19.58 21.39 -6.08
C TYR A 110 -21.03 21.43 -6.57
N SER A 111 -21.99 21.72 -5.67
CA SER A 111 -23.41 21.53 -5.94
C SER A 111 -23.67 20.08 -6.43
N ASP A 112 -24.28 19.92 -7.58
CA ASP A 112 -24.54 18.60 -8.18
C ASP A 112 -23.42 18.10 -9.12
N THR A 113 -22.36 18.92 -9.32
CA THR A 113 -21.25 18.60 -10.21
C THR A 113 -20.15 17.87 -9.44
N GLU A 114 -19.73 16.73 -9.95
CA GLU A 114 -18.63 15.94 -9.37
C GLU A 114 -17.28 16.62 -9.59
N VAL A 115 -16.41 16.53 -8.58
CA VAL A 115 -15.03 17.03 -8.60
C VAL A 115 -14.06 15.85 -8.57
N VAL A 116 -14.28 14.90 -7.64
CA VAL A 116 -13.52 13.65 -7.53
C VAL A 116 -14.46 12.53 -7.12
N THR A 117 -14.45 11.42 -7.86
CA THR A 117 -15.22 10.21 -7.54
C THR A 117 -14.32 8.99 -7.47
N LEU A 118 -14.64 8.04 -6.59
CA LEU A 118 -13.92 6.76 -6.54
C LEU A 118 -14.48 5.78 -7.58
N THR A 119 -13.61 4.90 -8.07
CA THR A 119 -13.95 3.79 -8.97
C THR A 119 -13.39 2.48 -8.42
N GLU A 120 -13.80 1.36 -9.02
CA GLU A 120 -13.30 0.03 -8.62
C GLU A 120 -11.78 -0.15 -8.81
N ASN A 121 -11.15 0.67 -9.67
CA ASN A 121 -9.73 0.56 -9.97
C ASN A 121 -8.95 1.87 -9.76
N GLY A 122 -9.56 2.87 -9.12
CA GLY A 122 -8.91 4.17 -8.93
C GLY A 122 -9.91 5.29 -8.64
N PHE A 123 -9.78 6.39 -9.37
CA PHE A 123 -10.66 7.56 -9.20
C PHE A 123 -10.81 8.34 -10.51
N THR A 124 -11.88 9.12 -10.60
CA THR A 124 -12.16 10.01 -11.73
C THR A 124 -12.16 11.46 -11.25
N VAL A 125 -11.57 12.34 -12.04
CA VAL A 125 -11.50 13.79 -11.85
C VAL A 125 -12.23 14.49 -13.00
N TYR A 126 -12.69 15.72 -12.76
CA TYR A 126 -13.61 16.40 -13.67
C TYR A 126 -13.18 17.82 -14.00
N TYR A 127 -13.60 18.30 -15.17
CA TYR A 127 -13.42 19.67 -15.61
C TYR A 127 -14.71 20.21 -16.23
N ALA A 128 -15.22 21.29 -15.68
CA ALA A 128 -16.45 21.91 -16.15
C ALA A 128 -16.22 23.02 -17.21
N GLY A 129 -15.10 22.96 -17.93
CA GLY A 129 -14.72 23.93 -18.94
C GLY A 129 -14.18 25.25 -18.38
N THR A 130 -13.82 26.18 -19.26
CA THR A 130 -13.15 27.44 -18.91
C THR A 130 -13.92 28.32 -17.94
N TYR A 131 -15.23 28.31 -18.02
CA TYR A 131 -16.11 29.13 -17.16
C TYR A 131 -16.67 28.34 -15.96
N GLY A 132 -16.36 27.04 -15.88
CA GLY A 132 -16.82 26.19 -14.79
C GLY A 132 -16.00 26.35 -13.50
N TYR A 133 -16.58 25.92 -12.39
CA TYR A 133 -15.97 26.00 -11.08
C TYR A 133 -15.18 24.73 -10.72
N VAL A 134 -15.46 23.59 -11.38
CA VAL A 134 -14.76 22.32 -11.19
C VAL A 134 -13.53 22.28 -12.07
N ARG A 135 -12.37 22.09 -11.45
CA ARG A 135 -11.06 22.21 -12.08
C ARG A 135 -10.08 21.10 -11.67
N SER A 136 -10.57 19.96 -11.24
CA SER A 136 -9.68 18.83 -10.88
C SER A 136 -9.06 18.12 -12.08
N ASN A 137 -9.50 18.47 -13.31
CA ASN A 137 -8.92 17.97 -14.57
C ASN A 137 -8.63 19.11 -15.56
N MET A 138 -8.19 20.27 -15.06
CA MET A 138 -7.90 21.43 -15.92
C MET A 138 -6.70 21.13 -16.84
N PRO A 139 -6.76 21.52 -18.15
CA PRO A 139 -5.75 21.14 -19.11
C PRO A 139 -4.34 21.65 -18.71
N SER A 140 -3.35 20.78 -18.82
CA SER A 140 -1.92 21.05 -18.54
C SER A 140 -1.59 21.38 -17.09
N GLU A 141 -2.57 21.39 -16.18
CA GLU A 141 -2.32 21.56 -14.75
C GLU A 141 -1.92 20.22 -14.10
N LYS A 142 -0.96 20.27 -13.18
CA LYS A 142 -0.50 19.11 -12.44
C LYS A 142 -1.20 19.02 -11.08
N TYR A 143 -1.47 17.79 -10.69
CA TYR A 143 -2.13 17.46 -9.42
C TYR A 143 -1.37 16.38 -8.68
N HIS A 144 -1.45 16.42 -7.36
CA HIS A 144 -0.99 15.37 -6.47
C HIS A 144 -2.18 14.58 -5.94
N TYR A 145 -1.98 13.30 -5.74
CA TYR A 145 -2.96 12.48 -5.03
C TYR A 145 -2.31 11.60 -3.96
N LEU A 146 -3.11 11.31 -2.92
CA LEU A 146 -2.86 10.29 -1.92
C LEU A 146 -4.08 9.38 -1.90
N ALA A 147 -3.89 8.09 -2.18
CA ALA A 147 -4.94 7.08 -2.15
C ALA A 147 -4.66 6.05 -1.07
N LEU A 148 -5.68 5.70 -0.29
CA LEU A 148 -5.65 4.63 0.70
C LEU A 148 -6.22 3.36 0.07
N LYS A 149 -5.45 2.27 0.12
CA LYS A 149 -5.87 0.94 -0.34
C LYS A 149 -6.76 0.22 0.68
#